data_acd50abf104b707b6cb78a0f882d3250
#
_entry.id   acd50abf104b707b6cb78a0f882d3250
#
_cell.length_a   1.000
_cell.length_b   1.000
_cell.length_c   1.000
_cell.angle_alpha   90.00
_cell.angle_beta   90.00
_cell.angle_gamma   90.00
#
_symmetry.space_group_name_H-M   'P 1'
#
loop_
_entity.id
_entity.type
_entity.pdbx_description
1 polymer ?
#
loop_
_entity_poly.entity_id
_entity_poly.type
_entity_poly.pdbx_seq_one_letter_code
_entity_poly.pdbx_strand_id
1 'polypeptide(L)'
;MSAPTWCSVDLRDGNQALVNPMDGARKRTLFDALVGIGFKEIEVGFPAASAADFAFCRTLIEEHLIPDDVTVQVLVPARGSLIETTFKALEGAKRAIIHLYNSTSEVQREVVFRSTREGVLALAVSGAKSVRECAGRYPNTEWQFQYSPESFTGTELDYALEVCEAVNDVWQPTPGRKVIINLPATVELSTPNVYADRIEWVDRNISRREAVILSVHTHNDRGTAVAAAELALLAGAERVEGTLFGNGERTGNVDLVTLALNMYTQGINPQLDFSELPDTVRIVETANQLAVHPRHPYAGSLVFTAFSGSHQDAIRKGLAAQNPVGPWRVPYLPIDPKEIGRTYEALIRVNSQSGKGGVAAVLERDYGVRLPYEREVEFGRTIQAIGDETGREITSSEIWEAFCAAYPECRGEVSRNQ
;
A
#
# COMPACT_ATOMS: atom_id res chain seq x y z
N MET A 1 5.35 9.08 16.51
CA MET A 1 4.83 9.12 15.12
C MET A 1 3.32 9.02 15.20
N SER A 2 2.58 9.79 14.41
CA SER A 2 1.13 9.65 14.17
C SER A 2 0.91 9.09 12.76
N ALA A 3 -0.31 8.63 12.46
CA ALA A 3 -0.66 8.27 11.10
C ALA A 3 -0.46 9.47 10.16
N PRO A 4 0.10 9.27 8.97
CA PRO A 4 0.17 10.32 7.95
C PRO A 4 -1.20 10.54 7.29
N THR A 5 -1.34 11.59 6.52
CA THR A 5 -2.39 11.66 5.50
C THR A 5 -2.07 10.66 4.41
N TRP A 6 -3.01 9.76 4.11
CA TRP A 6 -2.86 8.74 3.09
C TRP A 6 -3.50 9.18 1.77
N CYS A 7 -2.75 9.13 0.69
CA CYS A 7 -3.27 9.32 -0.65
C CYS A 7 -3.09 8.05 -1.47
N SER A 8 -4.20 7.44 -1.90
CA SER A 8 -4.13 6.35 -2.87
C SER A 8 -3.90 6.91 -4.27
N VAL A 9 -2.92 6.38 -4.97
CA VAL A 9 -2.67 6.65 -6.40
C VAL A 9 -2.97 5.42 -7.27
N ASP A 10 -3.71 4.44 -6.75
CA ASP A 10 -4.10 3.21 -7.46
C ASP A 10 -4.81 3.49 -8.79
N LEU A 11 -5.71 4.48 -8.81
CA LEU A 11 -6.53 4.81 -9.99
C LEU A 11 -5.80 5.67 -11.03
N ARG A 12 -4.61 6.20 -10.71
CA ARG A 12 -3.77 6.95 -11.64
C ARG A 12 -2.47 6.22 -11.92
N ASP A 13 -1.50 6.23 -11.01
CA ASP A 13 -0.17 5.65 -11.20
C ASP A 13 -0.23 4.12 -11.28
N GLY A 14 -1.00 3.52 -10.38
CA GLY A 14 -1.29 2.08 -10.43
C GLY A 14 -1.96 1.67 -11.74
N ASN A 15 -2.98 2.43 -12.18
CA ASN A 15 -3.73 2.11 -13.38
C ASN A 15 -2.91 2.29 -14.68
N GLN A 16 -2.08 3.35 -14.77
CA GLN A 16 -1.30 3.61 -15.97
C GLN A 16 -0.24 2.53 -16.25
N ALA A 17 0.18 1.79 -15.22
CA ALA A 17 1.16 0.72 -15.30
C ALA A 17 0.56 -0.65 -15.69
N LEU A 18 -0.77 -0.75 -15.80
CA LEU A 18 -1.44 -1.99 -16.13
C LEU A 18 -1.38 -2.30 -17.63
N VAL A 19 -1.15 -3.56 -17.97
CA VAL A 19 -1.25 -4.05 -19.36
C VAL A 19 -2.67 -3.83 -19.91
N ASN A 20 -3.68 -4.05 -19.05
CA ASN A 20 -5.08 -3.78 -19.35
C ASN A 20 -5.60 -2.71 -18.38
N PRO A 21 -5.47 -1.41 -18.70
CA PRO A 21 -5.98 -0.33 -17.85
C PRO A 21 -7.43 -0.55 -17.44
N MET A 22 -7.79 -0.10 -16.24
CA MET A 22 -9.14 -0.27 -15.71
C MET A 22 -10.15 0.48 -16.56
N ASP A 23 -11.26 -0.17 -16.86
CA ASP A 23 -12.47 0.51 -17.33
C ASP A 23 -13.17 1.25 -16.18
N GLY A 24 -14.22 2.01 -16.51
CA GLY A 24 -14.96 2.80 -15.53
C GLY A 24 -15.58 1.97 -14.40
N ALA A 25 -16.01 0.74 -14.69
CA ALA A 25 -16.62 -0.15 -13.69
C ALA A 25 -15.58 -0.65 -12.68
N ARG A 26 -14.41 -1.09 -13.15
CA ARG A 26 -13.30 -1.51 -12.27
C ARG A 26 -12.77 -0.34 -11.46
N LYS A 27 -12.59 0.85 -12.07
CA LYS A 27 -12.22 2.07 -11.35
C LYS A 27 -13.21 2.41 -10.26
N ARG A 28 -14.52 2.30 -10.55
CA ARG A 28 -15.57 2.58 -9.58
C ARG A 28 -15.51 1.60 -8.40
N THR A 29 -15.41 0.30 -8.68
CA THR A 29 -15.30 -0.72 -7.62
C THR A 29 -14.10 -0.47 -6.72
N LEU A 30 -12.94 -0.13 -7.30
CA LEU A 30 -11.74 0.16 -6.51
C LEU A 30 -11.86 1.49 -5.74
N PHE A 31 -12.47 2.52 -6.33
CA PHE A 31 -12.75 3.79 -5.64
C PHE A 31 -13.63 3.58 -4.40
N ASP A 32 -14.71 2.82 -4.54
CA ASP A 32 -15.61 2.52 -3.42
C ASP A 32 -14.88 1.72 -2.31
N ALA A 33 -14.01 0.79 -2.69
CA ALA A 33 -13.19 0.04 -1.73
C ALA A 33 -12.18 0.94 -1.01
N LEU A 34 -11.50 1.85 -1.71
CA LEU A 34 -10.57 2.81 -1.11
C LEU A 34 -11.29 3.72 -0.10
N VAL A 35 -12.48 4.20 -0.44
CA VAL A 35 -13.32 4.98 0.48
C VAL A 35 -13.70 4.13 1.71
N GLY A 36 -14.10 2.87 1.51
CA GLY A 36 -14.47 1.94 2.58
C GLY A 36 -13.30 1.63 3.52
N ILE A 37 -12.09 1.49 3.01
CA ILE A 37 -10.86 1.30 3.80
C ILE A 37 -10.54 2.54 4.65
N GLY A 38 -10.99 3.73 4.23
CA GLY A 38 -10.82 4.97 4.99
C GLY A 38 -9.91 6.00 4.36
N PHE A 39 -9.49 5.82 3.10
CA PHE A 39 -8.73 6.85 2.39
C PHE A 39 -9.53 8.15 2.26
N LYS A 40 -8.88 9.27 2.59
CA LYS A 40 -9.48 10.62 2.50
C LYS A 40 -8.96 11.42 1.32
N GLU A 41 -7.88 10.99 0.71
CA GLU A 41 -7.36 11.53 -0.54
C GLU A 41 -7.13 10.40 -1.54
N ILE A 42 -7.66 10.57 -2.77
CA ILE A 42 -7.59 9.54 -3.83
C ILE A 42 -7.27 10.23 -5.15
N GLU A 43 -6.14 9.88 -5.77
CA GLU A 43 -5.77 10.37 -7.10
C GLU A 43 -6.47 9.52 -8.16
N VAL A 44 -7.50 10.11 -8.78
CA VAL A 44 -8.47 9.38 -9.62
C VAL A 44 -8.09 9.29 -11.09
N GLY A 45 -7.08 10.05 -11.53
CA GLY A 45 -6.61 9.96 -12.90
C GLY A 45 -5.79 11.15 -13.39
N PHE A 46 -5.55 11.15 -14.71
CA PHE A 46 -4.89 12.20 -15.46
C PHE A 46 -5.83 12.69 -16.59
N PRO A 47 -6.86 13.48 -16.26
CA PRO A 47 -7.97 13.80 -17.18
C PRO A 47 -7.54 14.57 -18.43
N ALA A 48 -6.42 15.30 -18.37
CA ALA A 48 -5.91 16.01 -19.55
C ALA A 48 -5.20 15.11 -20.56
N ALA A 49 -4.77 13.91 -20.17
CA ALA A 49 -4.08 12.94 -21.02
C ALA A 49 -5.00 11.79 -21.47
N SER A 50 -6.08 11.52 -20.75
CA SER A 50 -6.95 10.35 -20.97
C SER A 50 -8.42 10.76 -20.97
N ALA A 51 -9.12 10.50 -22.07
CA ALA A 51 -10.57 10.69 -22.15
C ALA A 51 -11.34 9.81 -21.17
N ALA A 52 -10.84 8.60 -20.89
CA ALA A 52 -11.42 7.70 -19.89
C ALA A 52 -11.30 8.30 -18.47
N ASP A 53 -10.16 8.87 -18.13
CA ASP A 53 -9.96 9.54 -16.84
C ASP A 53 -10.80 10.80 -16.71
N PHE A 54 -10.93 11.57 -17.80
CA PHE A 54 -11.83 12.71 -17.83
C PHE A 54 -13.29 12.28 -17.58
N ALA A 55 -13.76 11.27 -18.30
CA ALA A 55 -15.11 10.73 -18.11
C ALA A 55 -15.32 10.18 -16.69
N PHE A 56 -14.32 9.50 -16.12
CA PHE A 56 -14.41 9.00 -14.76
C PHE A 56 -14.51 10.11 -13.71
N CYS A 57 -13.73 11.19 -13.85
CA CYS A 57 -13.87 12.37 -12.99
C CYS A 57 -15.28 12.96 -13.08
N ARG A 58 -15.83 13.08 -14.29
CA ARG A 58 -17.20 13.57 -14.49
C ARG A 58 -18.24 12.66 -13.83
N THR A 59 -18.13 11.34 -14.03
CA THR A 59 -19.02 10.37 -13.39
C THR A 59 -19.00 10.51 -11.86
N LEU A 60 -17.81 10.59 -11.24
CA LEU A 60 -17.71 10.74 -9.78
C LEU A 60 -18.44 12.00 -9.26
N ILE A 61 -18.38 13.11 -10.03
CA ILE A 61 -18.95 14.38 -9.62
C ILE A 61 -20.44 14.43 -9.94
N GLU A 62 -20.85 14.08 -11.16
CA GLU A 62 -22.22 14.19 -11.65
C GLU A 62 -23.19 13.21 -10.96
N GLU A 63 -22.68 12.03 -10.59
CA GLU A 63 -23.46 11.03 -9.85
C GLU A 63 -23.31 11.16 -8.32
N HIS A 64 -22.63 12.22 -7.82
CA HIS A 64 -22.43 12.50 -6.39
C HIS A 64 -21.79 11.33 -5.63
N LEU A 65 -20.76 10.71 -6.20
CA LEU A 65 -20.13 9.50 -5.67
C LEU A 65 -18.98 9.79 -4.68
N ILE A 66 -18.55 11.04 -4.58
CA ILE A 66 -17.47 11.46 -3.67
C ILE A 66 -18.06 11.79 -2.31
N PRO A 67 -17.73 11.03 -1.24
CA PRO A 67 -18.16 11.39 0.12
C PRO A 67 -17.69 12.78 0.55
N ASP A 68 -18.42 13.38 1.47
CA ASP A 68 -18.12 14.74 1.95
C ASP A 68 -16.76 14.88 2.64
N ASP A 69 -16.18 13.81 3.12
CA ASP A 69 -14.88 13.75 3.82
C ASP A 69 -13.75 13.22 2.94
N VAL A 70 -14.01 12.98 1.64
CA VAL A 70 -13.03 12.53 0.66
C VAL A 70 -12.70 13.66 -0.30
N THR A 71 -11.42 13.83 -0.61
CA THR A 71 -10.91 14.78 -1.60
C THR A 71 -10.30 14.01 -2.77
N VAL A 72 -10.78 14.28 -3.97
CA VAL A 72 -10.20 13.70 -5.19
C VAL A 72 -9.00 14.52 -5.63
N GLN A 73 -7.96 13.82 -6.09
CA GLN A 73 -6.76 14.41 -6.67
C GLN A 73 -6.66 14.07 -8.15
N VAL A 74 -6.12 14.96 -8.95
CA VAL A 74 -5.81 14.69 -10.37
C VAL A 74 -4.45 15.26 -10.75
N LEU A 75 -3.73 14.51 -11.59
CA LEU A 75 -2.41 14.87 -12.09
C LEU A 75 -2.49 15.79 -13.28
N VAL A 76 -1.57 16.77 -13.37
CA VAL A 76 -1.41 17.63 -14.54
C VAL A 76 0.05 18.11 -14.69
N PRO A 77 0.66 18.03 -15.90
CA PRO A 77 1.96 18.63 -16.13
C PRO A 77 1.87 20.15 -16.22
N ALA A 78 2.98 20.83 -15.99
CA ALA A 78 3.09 22.28 -16.07
C ALA A 78 2.94 22.83 -17.53
N ARG A 79 1.77 22.59 -18.15
CA ARG A 79 1.40 23.00 -19.50
C ARG A 79 0.00 23.60 -19.51
N GLY A 80 -0.14 24.88 -19.87
CA GLY A 80 -1.36 25.67 -19.68
C GLY A 80 -2.65 25.05 -20.26
N SER A 81 -2.63 24.55 -21.50
CA SER A 81 -3.81 23.94 -22.14
C SER A 81 -4.30 22.67 -21.41
N LEU A 82 -3.35 21.87 -20.86
CA LEU A 82 -3.68 20.67 -20.11
C LEU A 82 -4.27 21.02 -18.73
N ILE A 83 -3.78 22.10 -18.11
CA ILE A 83 -4.31 22.62 -16.84
C ILE A 83 -5.78 23.02 -17.00
N GLU A 84 -6.13 23.75 -18.08
CA GLU A 84 -7.53 24.12 -18.34
C GLU A 84 -8.46 22.92 -18.51
N THR A 85 -8.00 21.88 -19.23
CA THR A 85 -8.76 20.64 -19.39
C THR A 85 -8.97 19.92 -18.05
N THR A 86 -7.96 19.94 -17.19
CA THR A 86 -8.03 19.35 -15.85
C THR A 86 -9.08 20.04 -14.99
N PHE A 87 -9.13 21.37 -14.98
CA PHE A 87 -10.16 22.10 -14.22
C PHE A 87 -11.57 21.83 -14.75
N LYS A 88 -11.76 21.70 -16.08
CA LYS A 88 -13.06 21.31 -16.67
C LYS A 88 -13.50 19.91 -16.21
N ALA A 89 -12.57 18.98 -16.06
CA ALA A 89 -12.88 17.64 -15.57
C ALA A 89 -13.39 17.65 -14.12
N LEU A 90 -12.98 18.63 -13.32
CA LEU A 90 -13.34 18.76 -11.90
C LEU A 90 -14.45 19.81 -11.65
N GLU A 91 -15.03 20.40 -12.68
CA GLU A 91 -16.13 21.37 -12.51
C GLU A 91 -17.28 20.77 -11.72
N GLY A 92 -17.71 21.45 -10.65
CA GLY A 92 -18.76 21.00 -9.75
C GLY A 92 -18.27 20.12 -8.58
N ALA A 93 -16.98 19.78 -8.50
CA ALA A 93 -16.42 19.13 -7.33
C ALA A 93 -16.50 20.07 -6.12
N LYS A 94 -16.86 19.52 -4.94
CA LYS A 94 -16.86 20.28 -3.68
C LYS A 94 -15.46 20.63 -3.24
N ARG A 95 -14.55 19.65 -3.28
CA ARG A 95 -13.12 19.76 -2.96
C ARG A 95 -12.29 18.97 -3.94
N ALA A 96 -11.13 19.50 -4.31
CA ALA A 96 -10.19 18.77 -5.16
C ALA A 96 -8.75 19.25 -4.97
N ILE A 97 -7.80 18.33 -5.19
CA ILE A 97 -6.37 18.60 -5.24
C ILE A 97 -5.92 18.64 -6.69
N ILE A 98 -5.28 19.73 -7.11
CA ILE A 98 -4.59 19.83 -8.39
C ILE A 98 -3.12 19.49 -8.18
N HIS A 99 -2.71 18.32 -8.67
CA HIS A 99 -1.34 17.83 -8.58
C HIS A 99 -0.54 18.28 -9.82
N LEU A 100 0.11 19.42 -9.71
CA LEU A 100 1.00 19.98 -10.72
C LEU A 100 2.38 19.33 -10.62
N TYR A 101 2.97 18.94 -11.76
CA TYR A 101 4.33 18.43 -11.80
C TYR A 101 5.12 18.87 -13.03
N ASN A 102 6.41 18.86 -12.90
CA ASN A 102 7.38 18.80 -14.00
C ASN A 102 8.68 18.18 -13.52
N SER A 103 9.40 17.53 -14.42
CA SER A 103 10.68 16.90 -14.08
C SER A 103 11.75 17.95 -13.85
N THR A 104 12.60 17.72 -12.83
CA THR A 104 13.64 18.67 -12.40
C THR A 104 15.03 18.08 -12.37
N SER A 105 15.19 16.74 -12.58
CA SER A 105 16.49 16.07 -12.51
C SER A 105 17.47 16.55 -13.58
N GLU A 106 18.75 16.48 -13.26
CA GLU A 106 19.85 16.85 -14.16
C GLU A 106 19.72 16.18 -15.52
N VAL A 107 19.57 14.85 -15.53
CA VAL A 107 19.47 14.07 -16.78
C VAL A 107 18.26 14.50 -17.63
N GLN A 108 17.13 14.76 -17.02
CA GLN A 108 15.94 15.19 -17.77
C GLN A 108 16.09 16.62 -18.29
N ARG A 109 16.71 17.51 -17.53
CA ARG A 109 17.02 18.87 -18.00
C ARG A 109 17.93 18.83 -19.22
N GLU A 110 19.02 18.08 -19.16
CA GLU A 110 20.03 18.04 -20.20
C GLU A 110 19.58 17.26 -21.44
N VAL A 111 19.06 16.06 -21.24
CA VAL A 111 18.82 15.10 -22.31
C VAL A 111 17.41 15.22 -22.91
N VAL A 112 16.39 15.36 -22.04
CA VAL A 112 14.98 15.33 -22.47
C VAL A 112 14.50 16.73 -22.85
N PHE A 113 14.64 17.70 -21.95
CA PHE A 113 14.16 19.07 -22.19
C PHE A 113 15.18 19.93 -22.94
N ARG A 114 16.45 19.58 -22.88
CA ARG A 114 17.56 20.40 -23.43
C ARG A 114 17.47 21.83 -22.93
N SER A 115 17.28 21.98 -21.62
CA SER A 115 16.97 23.22 -20.93
C SER A 115 17.91 23.44 -19.74
N THR A 116 17.99 24.67 -19.27
CA THR A 116 18.76 25.05 -18.08
C THR A 116 17.91 24.92 -16.81
N ARG A 117 18.51 25.10 -15.61
CA ARG A 117 17.78 25.20 -14.33
C ARG A 117 16.74 26.31 -14.39
N GLU A 118 17.10 27.49 -14.91
CA GLU A 118 16.22 28.66 -15.04
C GLU A 118 15.03 28.36 -15.97
N GLY A 119 15.25 27.63 -17.07
CA GLY A 119 14.21 27.28 -18.01
C GLY A 119 13.19 26.31 -17.41
N VAL A 120 13.64 25.31 -16.65
CA VAL A 120 12.76 24.35 -15.97
C VAL A 120 12.05 24.99 -14.78
N LEU A 121 12.70 25.89 -14.02
CA LEU A 121 12.07 26.70 -12.99
C LEU A 121 10.98 27.59 -13.56
N ALA A 122 11.24 28.26 -14.67
CA ALA A 122 10.24 29.09 -15.36
C ALA A 122 9.01 28.29 -15.81
N LEU A 123 9.21 27.02 -16.23
CA LEU A 123 8.12 26.10 -16.55
C LEU A 123 7.23 25.83 -15.31
N ALA A 124 7.84 25.49 -14.17
CA ALA A 124 7.13 25.26 -12.91
C ALA A 124 6.31 26.49 -12.47
N VAL A 125 6.94 27.67 -12.50
CA VAL A 125 6.31 28.95 -12.15
C VAL A 125 5.16 29.29 -13.09
N SER A 126 5.32 29.07 -14.39
CA SER A 126 4.24 29.28 -15.38
C SER A 126 3.07 28.35 -15.15
N GLY A 127 3.34 27.05 -14.85
CA GLY A 127 2.31 26.08 -14.48
C GLY A 127 1.57 26.48 -13.21
N ALA A 128 2.29 26.88 -12.17
CA ALA A 128 1.71 27.33 -10.91
C ALA A 128 0.81 28.57 -11.07
N LYS A 129 1.21 29.54 -11.91
CA LYS A 129 0.38 30.71 -12.27
C LYS A 129 -0.91 30.28 -12.97
N SER A 130 -0.81 29.37 -13.96
CA SER A 130 -1.97 28.85 -14.68
C SER A 130 -2.95 28.11 -13.74
N VAL A 131 -2.45 27.31 -12.82
CA VAL A 131 -3.26 26.64 -11.80
C VAL A 131 -4.02 27.65 -10.96
N ARG A 132 -3.33 28.67 -10.42
CA ARG A 132 -3.96 29.73 -9.62
C ARG A 132 -5.02 30.51 -10.39
N GLU A 133 -4.74 30.86 -11.63
CA GLU A 133 -5.68 31.58 -12.50
C GLU A 133 -6.91 30.74 -12.84
N CYS A 134 -6.73 29.46 -13.17
CA CYS A 134 -7.83 28.55 -13.40
C CYS A 134 -8.70 28.36 -12.17
N ALA A 135 -8.11 28.15 -10.99
CA ALA A 135 -8.84 28.02 -9.73
C ALA A 135 -9.75 29.22 -9.46
N GLY A 136 -9.31 30.43 -9.80
CA GLY A 136 -10.11 31.64 -9.68
C GLY A 136 -11.38 31.68 -10.56
N ARG A 137 -11.43 30.87 -11.62
CA ARG A 137 -12.63 30.75 -12.50
C ARG A 137 -13.68 29.77 -11.92
N TYR A 138 -13.32 28.95 -10.94
CA TYR A 138 -14.20 27.94 -10.31
C TYR A 138 -14.27 28.18 -8.79
N PRO A 139 -14.88 29.28 -8.33
CA PRO A 139 -14.83 29.73 -6.94
C PRO A 139 -15.66 28.87 -5.97
N ASN A 140 -16.51 27.99 -6.49
CA ASN A 140 -17.38 27.13 -5.68
C ASN A 140 -16.69 25.82 -5.24
N THR A 141 -15.49 25.53 -5.71
CA THR A 141 -14.68 24.38 -5.33
C THR A 141 -13.60 24.81 -4.34
N GLU A 142 -13.45 24.06 -3.26
CA GLU A 142 -12.33 24.20 -2.33
C GLU A 142 -11.08 23.55 -2.95
N TRP A 143 -10.19 24.40 -3.49
CA TRP A 143 -8.98 23.96 -4.16
C TRP A 143 -7.83 23.83 -3.18
N GLN A 144 -7.13 22.69 -3.22
CA GLN A 144 -5.81 22.51 -2.67
C GLN A 144 -4.81 22.26 -3.80
N PHE A 145 -3.60 22.78 -3.68
CA PHE A 145 -2.57 22.66 -4.70
C PHE A 145 -1.45 21.78 -4.20
N GLN A 146 -1.01 20.88 -5.08
CA GLN A 146 0.16 20.03 -4.87
C GLN A 146 1.17 20.31 -5.98
N TYR A 147 2.44 20.36 -5.61
CA TYR A 147 3.55 20.41 -6.57
C TYR A 147 4.53 19.26 -6.33
N SER A 148 4.93 18.60 -7.43
CA SER A 148 6.00 17.60 -7.42
C SER A 148 7.14 18.04 -8.33
N PRO A 149 8.36 18.28 -7.79
CA PRO A 149 9.59 18.29 -8.59
C PRO A 149 9.91 16.83 -8.98
N GLU A 150 9.32 16.36 -10.07
CA GLU A 150 9.45 14.96 -10.50
C GLU A 150 10.93 14.58 -10.63
N SER A 151 11.25 13.33 -10.28
CA SER A 151 12.64 12.84 -10.15
C SER A 151 13.46 13.61 -9.09
N PHE A 152 12.83 13.94 -7.95
CA PHE A 152 13.50 14.63 -6.83
C PHE A 152 14.81 13.93 -6.39
N THR A 153 14.83 12.58 -6.38
CA THR A 153 16.02 11.82 -6.01
C THR A 153 17.20 11.99 -6.97
N GLY A 154 16.93 12.38 -8.22
CA GLY A 154 17.94 12.70 -9.25
C GLY A 154 18.15 14.20 -9.47
N THR A 155 17.55 15.04 -8.61
CA THR A 155 17.68 16.50 -8.65
C THR A 155 18.64 16.95 -7.56
N GLU A 156 19.44 17.97 -7.83
CA GLU A 156 20.27 18.62 -6.83
C GLU A 156 19.36 19.22 -5.74
N LEU A 157 19.73 19.01 -4.50
CA LEU A 157 18.83 19.30 -3.36
C LEU A 157 18.53 20.79 -3.22
N ASP A 158 19.54 21.65 -3.43
CA ASP A 158 19.40 23.11 -3.45
C ASP A 158 18.44 23.57 -4.56
N TYR A 159 18.56 22.99 -5.75
CA TYR A 159 17.70 23.33 -6.87
C TYR A 159 16.27 22.80 -6.71
N ALA A 160 16.08 21.60 -6.15
CA ALA A 160 14.76 21.11 -5.82
C ALA A 160 14.02 22.04 -4.86
N LEU A 161 14.70 22.53 -3.83
CA LEU A 161 14.15 23.51 -2.89
C LEU A 161 13.84 24.83 -3.60
N GLU A 162 14.75 25.35 -4.41
CA GLU A 162 14.56 26.58 -5.19
C GLU A 162 13.28 26.55 -6.04
N VAL A 163 13.04 25.45 -6.75
CA VAL A 163 11.84 25.28 -7.58
C VAL A 163 10.57 25.21 -6.70
N CYS A 164 10.59 24.48 -5.59
CA CYS A 164 9.48 24.40 -4.65
C CYS A 164 9.15 25.79 -4.06
N GLU A 165 10.15 26.55 -3.67
CA GLU A 165 9.99 27.92 -3.16
C GLU A 165 9.41 28.87 -4.21
N ALA A 166 9.88 28.79 -5.46
CA ALA A 166 9.36 29.59 -6.54
C ALA A 166 7.87 29.29 -6.83
N VAL A 167 7.43 28.05 -6.71
CA VAL A 167 6.02 27.65 -6.82
C VAL A 167 5.23 28.18 -5.61
N ASN A 168 5.75 28.02 -4.39
CA ASN A 168 5.15 28.56 -3.15
C ASN A 168 5.01 30.08 -3.21
N ASP A 169 5.93 30.79 -3.83
CA ASP A 169 5.85 32.23 -4.03
C ASP A 169 4.74 32.63 -5.00
N VAL A 170 4.36 31.75 -5.93
CA VAL A 170 3.17 31.95 -6.75
C VAL A 170 1.90 31.70 -5.95
N TRP A 171 1.82 30.58 -5.22
CA TRP A 171 0.59 30.14 -4.55
C TRP A 171 0.33 30.84 -3.22
N GLN A 172 1.36 31.42 -2.57
CA GLN A 172 1.28 32.13 -1.30
C GLN A 172 0.53 31.31 -0.22
N PRO A 173 1.07 30.12 0.17
CA PRO A 173 0.41 29.30 1.17
C PRO A 173 0.40 29.97 2.55
N THR A 174 -0.62 29.63 3.33
CA THR A 174 -0.77 30.07 4.73
C THR A 174 -1.13 28.86 5.59
N PRO A 175 -0.95 28.91 6.92
CA PRO A 175 -1.38 27.81 7.80
C PRO A 175 -2.85 27.40 7.65
N GLY A 176 -3.73 28.34 7.28
CA GLY A 176 -5.15 28.08 7.02
C GLY A 176 -5.44 27.61 5.59
N ARG A 177 -4.47 27.69 4.67
CA ARG A 177 -4.57 27.24 3.29
C ARG A 177 -3.23 26.66 2.85
N LYS A 178 -2.98 25.45 3.34
CA LYS A 178 -1.73 24.74 3.07
C LYS A 178 -1.65 24.24 1.64
N VAL A 179 -0.43 24.19 1.10
CA VAL A 179 -0.09 23.48 -0.13
C VAL A 179 0.62 22.18 0.19
N ILE A 180 0.61 21.25 -0.75
CA ILE A 180 1.35 20.00 -0.66
C ILE A 180 2.60 20.12 -1.53
N ILE A 181 3.76 19.89 -0.93
CA ILE A 181 5.03 19.68 -1.65
C ILE A 181 5.34 18.20 -1.57
N ASN A 182 5.21 17.51 -2.69
CA ASN A 182 5.42 16.09 -2.80
C ASN A 182 6.80 15.80 -3.41
N LEU A 183 7.63 15.04 -2.72
CA LEU A 183 9.05 14.82 -3.03
C LEU A 183 9.25 13.36 -3.51
N PRO A 184 9.02 13.06 -4.81
CA PRO A 184 8.97 11.68 -5.26
C PRO A 184 10.36 11.06 -5.42
N ALA A 185 10.54 9.86 -4.86
CA ALA A 185 11.55 8.94 -5.32
C ALA A 185 11.04 8.27 -6.59
N THR A 186 10.94 9.04 -7.69
CA THR A 186 10.45 8.57 -9.00
C THR A 186 11.22 7.35 -9.47
N VAL A 187 12.51 7.30 -9.16
CA VAL A 187 13.35 6.10 -9.16
C VAL A 187 14.12 6.06 -7.83
N GLU A 188 14.19 4.89 -7.22
CA GLU A 188 15.02 4.68 -6.01
C GLU A 188 16.50 4.75 -6.36
N LEU A 189 17.11 5.93 -6.31
CA LEU A 189 18.53 6.15 -6.63
C LEU A 189 19.48 5.97 -5.44
N SER A 190 18.95 5.90 -4.22
CA SER A 190 19.72 5.83 -2.97
C SER A 190 19.11 4.85 -1.97
N THR A 191 19.80 4.62 -0.86
CA THR A 191 19.27 3.87 0.28
C THR A 191 18.18 4.68 1.02
N PRO A 192 17.26 4.02 1.74
CA PRO A 192 16.15 4.69 2.45
C PRO A 192 16.58 5.79 3.41
N ASN A 193 17.68 5.60 4.14
CA ASN A 193 18.22 6.61 5.05
C ASN A 193 18.68 7.87 4.31
N VAL A 194 19.33 7.74 3.15
CA VAL A 194 19.75 8.89 2.34
C VAL A 194 18.53 9.64 1.78
N TYR A 195 17.47 8.94 1.41
CA TYR A 195 16.22 9.59 1.03
C TYR A 195 15.61 10.36 2.21
N ALA A 196 15.56 9.74 3.39
CA ALA A 196 15.06 10.38 4.61
C ALA A 196 15.90 11.63 5.00
N ASP A 197 17.24 11.56 4.90
CA ASP A 197 18.12 12.70 5.13
C ASP A 197 17.78 13.89 4.21
N ARG A 198 17.42 13.61 2.94
CA ARG A 198 16.98 14.64 1.98
C ARG A 198 15.63 15.24 2.38
N ILE A 199 14.69 14.41 2.86
CA ILE A 199 13.39 14.88 3.35
C ILE A 199 13.59 15.78 4.58
N GLU A 200 14.40 15.35 5.55
CA GLU A 200 14.71 16.15 6.74
C GLU A 200 15.38 17.47 6.37
N TRP A 201 16.27 17.44 5.39
CA TRP A 201 16.90 18.66 4.92
C TRP A 201 15.89 19.64 4.31
N VAL A 202 14.94 19.15 3.49
CA VAL A 202 13.87 20.00 2.94
C VAL A 202 12.96 20.50 4.06
N ASP A 203 12.57 19.63 5.00
CA ASP A 203 11.74 19.99 6.16
C ASP A 203 12.32 21.18 6.94
N ARG A 204 13.66 21.19 7.13
CA ARG A 204 14.37 22.23 7.89
C ARG A 204 14.64 23.52 7.10
N ASN A 205 14.64 23.47 5.77
CA ASN A 205 15.07 24.59 4.93
C ASN A 205 13.93 25.22 4.12
N ILE A 206 12.79 24.55 3.96
CA ILE A 206 11.66 25.14 3.24
C ILE A 206 11.03 26.29 4.02
N SER A 207 10.86 27.43 3.35
CA SER A 207 10.21 28.58 3.96
C SER A 207 8.72 28.30 4.20
N ARG A 208 8.11 29.03 5.14
CA ARG A 208 6.67 28.87 5.46
C ARG A 208 6.32 27.42 5.77
N ARG A 209 7.20 26.68 6.47
CA ARG A 209 7.05 25.24 6.74
C ARG A 209 5.66 24.89 7.30
N GLU A 210 5.12 25.73 8.17
CA GLU A 210 3.79 25.56 8.78
C GLU A 210 2.62 25.64 7.78
N ALA A 211 2.87 26.21 6.61
CA ALA A 211 1.90 26.33 5.50
C ALA A 211 2.12 25.26 4.42
N VAL A 212 3.05 24.33 4.62
CA VAL A 212 3.39 23.26 3.68
C VAL A 212 3.12 21.91 4.31
N ILE A 213 2.47 21.01 3.58
CA ILE A 213 2.37 19.58 3.89
C ILE A 213 3.47 18.90 3.08
N LEU A 214 4.48 18.32 3.75
CA LEU A 214 5.48 17.51 3.07
C LEU A 214 4.91 16.12 2.80
N SER A 215 4.87 15.78 1.51
CA SER A 215 4.40 14.49 1.01
C SER A 215 5.55 13.71 0.38
N VAL A 216 5.47 12.39 0.46
CA VAL A 216 6.41 11.49 -0.18
C VAL A 216 5.68 10.50 -1.07
N HIS A 217 6.36 10.12 -2.16
CA HIS A 217 5.88 9.16 -3.17
C HIS A 217 7.07 8.32 -3.57
N THR A 218 7.19 7.13 -3.00
CA THR A 218 8.36 6.27 -3.24
C THR A 218 8.02 5.12 -4.17
N HIS A 219 8.83 4.94 -5.23
CA HIS A 219 8.83 3.73 -6.04
C HIS A 219 9.75 2.67 -5.42
N ASN A 220 9.65 1.43 -5.90
CA ASN A 220 10.23 0.24 -5.27
C ASN A 220 11.37 -0.39 -6.11
N ASP A 221 12.13 0.42 -6.86
CA ASP A 221 13.15 -0.06 -7.80
C ASP A 221 14.25 -0.90 -7.13
N ARG A 222 14.53 -0.64 -5.85
CA ARG A 222 15.53 -1.36 -5.04
C ARG A 222 14.87 -2.33 -4.04
N GLY A 223 13.53 -2.45 -4.03
CA GLY A 223 12.78 -3.23 -3.05
C GLY A 223 12.70 -2.59 -1.66
N THR A 224 12.90 -1.27 -1.55
CA THR A 224 12.98 -0.59 -0.24
C THR A 224 11.99 0.57 -0.08
N ALA A 225 10.96 0.67 -0.94
CA ALA A 225 10.02 1.78 -0.93
C ALA A 225 9.29 1.95 0.43
N VAL A 226 8.88 0.85 1.07
CA VAL A 226 8.24 0.88 2.40
C VAL A 226 9.20 1.47 3.44
N ALA A 227 10.43 0.97 3.49
CA ALA A 227 11.45 1.48 4.42
C ALA A 227 11.78 2.96 4.16
N ALA A 228 11.82 3.37 2.88
CA ALA A 228 12.03 4.76 2.51
C ALA A 228 10.90 5.67 2.99
N ALA A 229 9.64 5.23 2.85
CA ALA A 229 8.47 5.96 3.34
C ALA A 229 8.44 6.02 4.88
N GLU A 230 8.71 4.91 5.59
CA GLU A 230 8.80 4.89 7.06
C GLU A 230 9.83 5.88 7.58
N LEU A 231 11.04 5.85 7.02
CA LEU A 231 12.11 6.77 7.43
C LEU A 231 11.80 8.23 7.05
N ALA A 232 11.16 8.46 5.91
CA ALA A 232 10.74 9.80 5.50
C ALA A 232 9.68 10.40 6.45
N LEU A 233 8.75 9.59 6.96
CA LEU A 233 7.79 10.00 7.98
C LEU A 233 8.48 10.37 9.30
N LEU A 234 9.54 9.66 9.68
CA LEU A 234 10.38 10.03 10.83
C LEU A 234 11.19 11.30 10.57
N ALA A 235 11.47 11.62 9.33
CA ALA A 235 12.26 12.77 8.89
C ALA A 235 11.41 14.04 8.64
N GLY A 236 10.10 14.02 8.94
CA GLY A 236 9.22 15.19 8.87
C GLY A 236 8.14 15.17 7.78
N ALA A 237 8.05 14.11 6.97
CA ALA A 237 6.93 13.95 6.06
C ALA A 237 5.63 13.71 6.83
N GLU A 238 4.53 14.29 6.32
CA GLU A 238 3.21 14.26 6.96
C GLU A 238 2.18 13.51 6.10
N ARG A 239 2.52 13.20 4.84
CA ARG A 239 1.64 12.59 3.85
C ARG A 239 2.41 11.57 3.01
N VAL A 240 1.73 10.50 2.61
CA VAL A 240 2.29 9.44 1.75
C VAL A 240 1.34 9.15 0.60
N GLU A 241 1.87 9.14 -0.61
CA GLU A 241 1.22 8.62 -1.81
C GLU A 241 1.73 7.22 -2.12
N GLY A 242 0.83 6.31 -2.46
CA GLY A 242 1.17 4.93 -2.83
C GLY A 242 -0.03 4.15 -3.31
N THR A 243 0.12 2.85 -3.42
CA THR A 243 -0.93 1.95 -3.92
C THR A 243 -1.13 0.75 -2.99
N LEU A 244 -2.30 0.17 -3.04
CA LEU A 244 -2.56 -1.11 -2.38
C LEU A 244 -1.68 -2.19 -3.03
N PHE A 245 -0.94 -2.94 -2.19
CA PHE A 245 -0.01 -4.00 -2.59
C PHE A 245 1.12 -3.54 -3.53
N GLY A 246 1.38 -2.24 -3.62
CA GLY A 246 2.55 -1.69 -4.32
C GLY A 246 2.49 -1.72 -5.84
N ASN A 247 1.31 -1.84 -6.46
CA ASN A 247 1.19 -1.79 -7.91
C ASN A 247 1.65 -0.43 -8.49
N GLY A 248 2.27 -0.43 -9.66
CA GLY A 248 2.72 0.80 -10.32
C GLY A 248 3.79 0.56 -11.37
N GLU A 249 4.33 1.64 -11.91
CA GLU A 249 5.39 1.61 -12.92
C GLU A 249 6.63 0.82 -12.47
N ARG A 250 7.25 0.11 -13.38
CA ARG A 250 8.46 -0.72 -13.19
C ARG A 250 8.27 -1.78 -12.10
N THR A 251 8.76 -1.52 -10.89
CA THR A 251 8.67 -2.40 -9.71
C THR A 251 7.54 -2.00 -8.77
N GLY A 252 6.79 -0.95 -9.10
CA GLY A 252 5.65 -0.46 -8.35
C GLY A 252 5.93 0.70 -7.42
N ASN A 253 4.89 1.13 -6.72
CA ASN A 253 4.88 2.18 -5.70
C ASN A 253 5.15 1.60 -4.31
N VAL A 254 5.26 2.47 -3.30
CA VAL A 254 5.16 2.03 -1.91
C VAL A 254 3.84 1.31 -1.69
N ASP A 255 3.93 0.16 -1.04
CA ASP A 255 2.76 -0.62 -0.62
C ASP A 255 2.14 -0.02 0.64
N LEU A 256 0.98 0.60 0.48
CA LEU A 256 0.26 1.25 1.58
C LEU A 256 -0.29 0.26 2.59
N VAL A 257 -0.63 -0.98 2.18
CA VAL A 257 -1.08 -2.03 3.11
C VAL A 257 0.06 -2.42 4.05
N THR A 258 1.24 -2.70 3.49
CA THR A 258 2.41 -3.06 4.30
C THR A 258 2.81 -1.89 5.22
N LEU A 259 2.86 -0.66 4.71
CA LEU A 259 3.22 0.52 5.50
C LEU A 259 2.25 0.76 6.67
N ALA A 260 0.94 0.67 6.41
CA ALA A 260 -0.09 0.86 7.42
C ALA A 260 -0.05 -0.23 8.49
N LEU A 261 0.10 -1.50 8.10
CA LEU A 261 0.16 -2.62 9.04
C LEU A 261 1.49 -2.65 9.82
N ASN A 262 2.60 -2.17 9.23
CA ASN A 262 3.84 -1.95 9.99
C ASN A 262 3.62 -0.92 11.11
N MET A 263 2.94 0.18 10.84
CA MET A 263 2.59 1.17 11.88
C MET A 263 1.68 0.55 12.94
N TYR A 264 0.68 -0.22 12.53
CA TYR A 264 -0.25 -0.90 13.44
C TYR A 264 0.48 -1.85 14.40
N THR A 265 1.45 -2.65 13.91
CA THR A 265 2.24 -3.55 14.75
C THR A 265 3.16 -2.83 15.74
N GLN A 266 3.40 -1.54 15.54
CA GLN A 266 4.11 -0.65 16.47
C GLN A 266 3.16 0.12 17.42
N GLY A 267 1.86 -0.19 17.42
CA GLY A 267 0.85 0.44 18.26
C GLY A 267 0.37 1.82 17.75
N ILE A 268 0.62 2.14 16.48
CA ILE A 268 0.15 3.36 15.83
C ILE A 268 -1.09 3.00 15.00
N ASN A 269 -2.26 3.55 15.37
CA ASN A 269 -3.47 3.37 14.55
C ASN A 269 -3.27 4.08 13.19
N PRO A 270 -3.23 3.34 12.06
CA PRO A 270 -3.03 3.93 10.75
C PRO A 270 -4.25 4.71 10.24
N GLN A 271 -5.40 4.60 10.88
CA GLN A 271 -6.68 5.17 10.44
C GLN A 271 -7.17 4.61 9.08
N LEU A 272 -6.65 3.46 8.69
CA LEU A 272 -7.10 2.64 7.57
C LEU A 272 -7.56 1.30 8.11
N ASP A 273 -8.68 0.81 7.62
CA ASP A 273 -9.27 -0.46 8.04
C ASP A 273 -8.90 -1.60 7.08
N PHE A 274 -8.06 -2.51 7.55
CA PHE A 274 -7.68 -3.74 6.86
C PHE A 274 -8.18 -4.99 7.60
N SER A 275 -9.22 -4.86 8.43
CA SER A 275 -9.82 -6.00 9.16
C SER A 275 -10.37 -7.09 8.24
N GLU A 276 -10.69 -6.75 6.99
CA GLU A 276 -11.11 -7.68 5.93
C GLU A 276 -10.09 -7.70 4.78
N LEU A 277 -8.80 -7.88 5.11
CA LEU A 277 -7.71 -7.88 4.13
C LEU A 277 -7.91 -8.88 2.95
N PRO A 278 -8.46 -10.10 3.15
CA PRO A 278 -8.74 -11.01 2.04
C PRO A 278 -9.71 -10.42 1.00
N ASP A 279 -10.71 -9.65 1.41
CA ASP A 279 -11.63 -8.98 0.49
C ASP A 279 -10.93 -7.84 -0.25
N THR A 280 -10.08 -7.07 0.44
CA THR A 280 -9.22 -6.05 -0.20
C THR A 280 -8.34 -6.68 -1.28
N VAL A 281 -7.68 -7.82 -1.01
CA VAL A 281 -6.88 -8.57 -2.00
C VAL A 281 -7.74 -8.92 -3.21
N ARG A 282 -8.91 -9.53 -3.00
CA ARG A 282 -9.81 -9.96 -4.08
C ARG A 282 -10.25 -8.79 -4.96
N ILE A 283 -10.60 -7.65 -4.36
CA ILE A 283 -11.02 -6.45 -5.10
C ILE A 283 -9.86 -5.92 -5.95
N VAL A 284 -8.67 -5.79 -5.37
CA VAL A 284 -7.50 -5.27 -6.08
C VAL A 284 -7.03 -6.21 -7.18
N GLU A 285 -7.01 -7.52 -6.95
CA GLU A 285 -6.69 -8.51 -8.00
C GLU A 285 -7.68 -8.45 -9.17
N THR A 286 -8.97 -8.27 -8.86
CA THR A 286 -10.01 -8.10 -9.89
C THR A 286 -9.83 -6.80 -10.66
N ALA A 287 -9.54 -5.69 -9.97
CA ALA A 287 -9.35 -4.38 -10.58
C ALA A 287 -8.09 -4.32 -11.44
N ASN A 288 -6.97 -4.81 -10.93
CA ASN A 288 -5.66 -4.76 -11.59
C ASN A 288 -5.46 -5.90 -12.59
N GLN A 289 -6.21 -7.01 -12.47
CA GLN A 289 -5.97 -8.26 -13.20
C GLN A 289 -4.55 -8.81 -12.98
N LEU A 290 -4.01 -8.58 -11.80
CA LEU A 290 -2.72 -9.06 -11.33
C LEU A 290 -2.88 -9.70 -9.96
N ALA A 291 -2.28 -10.88 -9.77
CA ALA A 291 -2.33 -11.57 -8.48
C ALA A 291 -1.38 -10.93 -7.46
N VAL A 292 -1.81 -10.85 -6.21
CA VAL A 292 -0.95 -10.52 -5.08
C VAL A 292 -0.01 -11.68 -4.81
N HIS A 293 1.28 -11.40 -4.67
CA HIS A 293 2.29 -12.45 -4.51
C HIS A 293 2.01 -13.31 -3.26
N PRO A 294 2.11 -14.65 -3.32
CA PRO A 294 1.80 -15.53 -2.18
C PRO A 294 2.60 -15.26 -0.91
N ARG A 295 3.74 -14.58 -1.01
CA ARG A 295 4.57 -14.14 0.13
C ARG A 295 4.59 -12.63 0.30
N HIS A 296 3.56 -11.94 -0.20
CA HIS A 296 3.39 -10.51 0.05
C HIS A 296 3.20 -10.27 1.56
N PRO A 297 3.86 -9.28 2.18
CA PRO A 297 3.71 -9.00 3.60
C PRO A 297 2.22 -8.89 3.99
N TYR A 298 1.83 -9.54 5.08
CA TYR A 298 0.46 -9.63 5.63
C TYR A 298 -0.60 -10.26 4.72
N ALA A 299 -0.60 -9.94 3.42
CA ALA A 299 -1.66 -10.30 2.47
C ALA A 299 -1.48 -11.66 1.81
N GLY A 300 -0.25 -12.08 1.56
CA GLY A 300 0.06 -13.29 0.81
C GLY A 300 -0.52 -14.55 1.44
N SER A 301 -0.95 -15.50 0.61
CA SER A 301 -1.58 -16.75 1.05
C SER A 301 -0.68 -17.64 1.92
N LEU A 302 0.64 -17.45 1.86
CA LEU A 302 1.63 -18.26 2.59
C LEU A 302 2.28 -17.54 3.78
N VAL A 303 1.96 -16.26 4.04
CA VAL A 303 2.69 -15.48 5.06
C VAL A 303 2.37 -15.88 6.49
N PHE A 304 1.18 -16.43 6.74
CA PHE A 304 0.77 -16.96 8.03
C PHE A 304 0.83 -18.50 8.07
N THR A 305 1.63 -19.12 7.21
CA THR A 305 1.75 -20.56 7.12
C THR A 305 3.11 -21.02 7.64
N ALA A 306 3.11 -22.02 8.53
CA ALA A 306 4.30 -22.67 9.01
C ALA A 306 4.37 -24.11 8.48
N PHE A 307 5.51 -24.48 7.89
CA PHE A 307 5.79 -25.84 7.41
C PHE A 307 6.78 -26.57 8.34
N SER A 308 7.70 -25.85 8.95
CA SER A 308 8.68 -26.42 9.90
C SER A 308 7.99 -26.88 11.18
N GLY A 309 8.23 -28.12 11.60
CA GLY A 309 7.62 -28.70 12.80
C GLY A 309 7.94 -27.94 14.08
N SER A 310 9.14 -27.37 14.21
CA SER A 310 9.51 -26.55 15.38
C SER A 310 8.75 -25.22 15.42
N HIS A 311 8.52 -24.59 14.24
CA HIS A 311 7.71 -23.38 14.15
C HIS A 311 6.23 -23.67 14.47
N GLN A 312 5.71 -24.77 13.95
CA GLN A 312 4.32 -25.21 14.21
C GLN A 312 4.07 -25.43 15.72
N ASP A 313 4.99 -26.14 16.41
CA ASP A 313 4.88 -26.37 17.85
C ASP A 313 4.99 -25.07 18.66
N ALA A 314 5.90 -24.16 18.25
CA ALA A 314 6.05 -22.86 18.93
C ALA A 314 4.81 -21.98 18.73
N ILE A 315 4.23 -21.92 17.53
CA ILE A 315 2.98 -21.17 17.25
C ILE A 315 1.84 -21.76 18.10
N ARG A 316 1.65 -23.08 18.10
CA ARG A 316 0.62 -23.75 18.90
C ARG A 316 0.72 -23.39 20.39
N LYS A 317 1.93 -23.48 20.96
CA LYS A 317 2.19 -23.11 22.36
C LYS A 317 1.97 -21.62 22.62
N GLY A 318 2.40 -20.76 21.67
CA GLY A 318 2.20 -19.31 21.75
C GLY A 318 0.72 -18.95 21.77
N LEU A 319 -0.08 -19.50 20.86
CA LEU A 319 -1.53 -19.29 20.80
C LEU A 319 -2.23 -19.77 22.09
N ALA A 320 -1.84 -20.93 22.63
CA ALA A 320 -2.41 -21.46 23.88
C ALA A 320 -2.06 -20.60 25.11
N ALA A 321 -0.94 -19.87 25.08
CA ALA A 321 -0.46 -19.03 26.17
C ALA A 321 -0.81 -17.54 25.98
N GLN A 322 -1.37 -17.15 24.84
CA GLN A 322 -1.68 -15.74 24.52
C GLN A 322 -2.74 -15.20 25.48
N ASN A 323 -2.43 -14.10 26.15
CA ASN A 323 -3.39 -13.36 26.95
C ASN A 323 -4.33 -12.56 26.00
N PRO A 324 -5.64 -12.79 26.03
CA PRO A 324 -6.59 -12.09 25.12
C PRO A 324 -6.60 -10.57 25.22
N VAL A 325 -6.22 -10.02 26.36
CA VAL A 325 -6.19 -8.56 26.61
C VAL A 325 -4.75 -8.00 26.68
N GLY A 326 -3.75 -8.84 26.47
CA GLY A 326 -2.33 -8.46 26.50
C GLY A 326 -1.78 -8.18 25.10
N PRO A 327 -0.53 -7.68 25.05
CA PRO A 327 0.14 -7.49 23.76
C PRO A 327 0.31 -8.84 23.04
N TRP A 328 0.28 -8.79 21.70
CA TRP A 328 0.51 -9.96 20.86
C TRP A 328 1.93 -10.52 21.06
N ARG A 329 2.06 -11.81 21.40
CA ARG A 329 3.34 -12.45 21.74
C ARG A 329 3.47 -13.87 21.19
N VAL A 330 2.78 -14.17 20.10
CA VAL A 330 2.87 -15.49 19.47
C VAL A 330 4.14 -15.55 18.60
N PRO A 331 5.02 -16.55 18.81
CA PRO A 331 6.24 -16.70 18.01
C PRO A 331 5.93 -16.80 16.51
N TYR A 332 6.80 -16.24 15.68
CA TYR A 332 6.73 -16.24 14.20
C TYR A 332 5.55 -15.52 13.57
N LEU A 333 4.64 -14.96 14.36
CA LEU A 333 3.50 -14.19 13.86
C LEU A 333 3.62 -12.72 14.30
N PRO A 334 3.85 -11.78 13.38
CA PRO A 334 4.04 -10.36 13.71
C PRO A 334 2.76 -9.67 14.18
N ILE A 335 1.60 -10.22 13.84
CA ILE A 335 0.25 -9.70 14.13
C ILE A 335 -0.69 -10.88 14.41
N ASP A 336 -1.78 -10.66 15.15
CA ASP A 336 -2.88 -11.61 15.18
C ASP A 336 -3.56 -11.68 13.81
N PRO A 337 -3.54 -12.83 13.13
CA PRO A 337 -4.20 -12.95 11.83
C PRO A 337 -5.68 -12.57 11.83
N LYS A 338 -6.37 -12.72 12.96
CA LYS A 338 -7.79 -12.36 13.08
C LYS A 338 -8.05 -10.87 12.94
N GLU A 339 -7.09 -10.02 13.32
CA GLU A 339 -7.22 -8.56 13.22
C GLU A 339 -7.21 -8.07 11.78
N ILE A 340 -6.81 -8.93 10.84
CA ILE A 340 -6.81 -8.65 9.39
C ILE A 340 -7.70 -9.62 8.61
N GLY A 341 -8.74 -10.21 9.27
CA GLY A 341 -9.71 -11.10 8.63
C GLY A 341 -9.16 -12.47 8.23
N ARG A 342 -7.99 -12.89 8.77
CA ARG A 342 -7.39 -14.19 8.49
C ARG A 342 -7.72 -15.18 9.60
N THR A 343 -7.79 -16.46 9.25
CA THR A 343 -8.07 -17.54 10.22
C THR A 343 -6.79 -18.27 10.60
N TYR A 344 -6.80 -18.91 11.78
CA TYR A 344 -5.69 -19.77 12.22
C TYR A 344 -5.64 -21.11 11.48
N GLU A 345 -6.67 -21.48 10.76
CA GLU A 345 -6.80 -22.81 10.12
C GLU A 345 -5.75 -23.05 9.04
N ALA A 346 -5.33 -21.97 8.36
CA ALA A 346 -4.29 -22.05 7.33
C ALA A 346 -2.85 -21.98 7.87
N LEU A 347 -2.65 -21.79 9.19
CA LEU A 347 -1.32 -21.54 9.75
C LEU A 347 -0.42 -22.78 9.76
N ILE A 348 -1.00 -23.96 9.90
CA ILE A 348 -0.26 -25.22 9.97
C ILE A 348 -0.61 -26.03 8.73
N ARG A 349 0.36 -26.14 7.83
CA ARG A 349 0.31 -27.01 6.65
C ARG A 349 1.33 -28.13 6.80
N VAL A 350 1.00 -29.32 6.33
CA VAL A 350 1.85 -30.48 6.50
C VAL A 350 2.46 -30.88 5.16
N ASN A 351 3.79 -30.96 5.12
CA ASN A 351 4.55 -31.53 4.01
C ASN A 351 5.75 -32.32 4.58
N SER A 352 6.68 -32.75 3.76
CA SER A 352 7.88 -33.50 4.19
C SER A 352 8.76 -32.76 5.21
N GLN A 353 8.63 -31.45 5.34
CA GLN A 353 9.37 -30.64 6.33
C GLN A 353 8.61 -30.44 7.64
N SER A 354 7.38 -30.93 7.72
CA SER A 354 6.52 -30.81 8.89
C SER A 354 6.82 -31.92 9.89
N GLY A 355 7.29 -31.54 11.06
CA GLY A 355 7.53 -32.52 12.13
C GLY A 355 6.24 -32.98 12.83
N LYS A 356 6.40 -33.87 13.82
CA LYS A 356 5.30 -34.41 14.64
C LYS A 356 4.32 -33.40 15.18
N GLY A 357 4.79 -32.21 15.55
CA GLY A 357 3.94 -31.16 16.14
C GLY A 357 2.90 -30.61 15.17
N GLY A 358 3.20 -30.52 13.87
CA GLY A 358 2.24 -30.10 12.85
C GLY A 358 1.15 -31.13 12.60
N VAL A 359 1.54 -32.40 12.53
CA VAL A 359 0.60 -33.52 12.35
C VAL A 359 -0.33 -33.64 13.55
N ALA A 360 0.20 -33.58 14.77
CA ALA A 360 -0.59 -33.61 16.00
C ALA A 360 -1.58 -32.44 16.08
N ALA A 361 -1.15 -31.21 15.67
CA ALA A 361 -2.02 -30.04 15.67
C ALA A 361 -3.19 -30.16 14.68
N VAL A 362 -2.96 -30.75 13.50
CA VAL A 362 -4.02 -31.01 12.51
C VAL A 362 -5.03 -32.04 13.06
N LEU A 363 -4.54 -33.14 13.65
CA LEU A 363 -5.42 -34.15 14.24
C LEU A 363 -6.26 -33.61 15.40
N GLU A 364 -5.66 -32.78 16.28
CA GLU A 364 -6.37 -32.15 17.39
C GLU A 364 -7.42 -31.16 16.89
N ARG A 365 -7.06 -30.29 15.95
CA ARG A 365 -7.92 -29.24 15.42
C ARG A 365 -9.11 -29.78 14.63
N ASP A 366 -8.85 -30.70 13.69
CA ASP A 366 -9.83 -31.10 12.69
C ASP A 366 -10.64 -32.31 13.11
N TYR A 367 -10.05 -33.15 13.96
CA TYR A 367 -10.65 -34.45 14.36
C TYR A 367 -10.77 -34.64 15.86
N GLY A 368 -10.32 -33.64 16.68
CA GLY A 368 -10.42 -33.71 18.14
C GLY A 368 -9.51 -34.76 18.78
N VAL A 369 -8.54 -35.30 18.04
CA VAL A 369 -7.67 -36.40 18.50
C VAL A 369 -6.40 -35.85 19.10
N ARG A 370 -6.19 -36.12 20.39
CA ARG A 370 -4.92 -35.83 21.10
C ARG A 370 -4.10 -37.11 21.24
N LEU A 371 -2.90 -37.08 20.68
CA LEU A 371 -1.96 -38.17 20.80
C LEU A 371 -1.03 -38.03 22.02
N PRO A 372 -0.70 -39.11 22.73
CA PRO A 372 0.45 -39.09 23.61
C PRO A 372 1.75 -38.83 22.87
N TYR A 373 2.71 -38.15 23.49
CA TYR A 373 3.93 -37.68 22.85
C TYR A 373 4.69 -38.79 22.06
N GLU A 374 4.72 -40.00 22.55
CA GLU A 374 5.38 -41.13 21.89
C GLU A 374 4.69 -41.45 20.54
N ARG A 375 3.35 -41.44 20.50
CA ARG A 375 2.56 -41.66 19.28
C ARG A 375 2.63 -40.46 18.34
N GLU A 376 2.73 -39.23 18.85
CA GLU A 376 2.99 -38.05 17.98
C GLU A 376 4.30 -38.21 17.20
N VAL A 377 5.36 -38.75 17.86
CA VAL A 377 6.65 -38.99 17.21
C VAL A 377 6.57 -40.07 16.15
N GLU A 378 5.92 -41.19 16.46
CA GLU A 378 5.76 -42.31 15.54
C GLU A 378 4.93 -41.96 14.32
N PHE A 379 3.75 -41.40 14.56
CA PHE A 379 2.83 -41.00 13.49
C PHE A 379 3.38 -39.83 12.64
N GLY A 380 4.08 -38.90 13.26
CA GLY A 380 4.78 -37.84 12.53
C GLY A 380 5.78 -38.35 11.49
N ARG A 381 6.49 -39.45 11.80
CA ARG A 381 7.41 -40.11 10.84
C ARG A 381 6.67 -40.78 9.69
N THR A 382 5.50 -41.37 9.95
CA THR A 382 4.64 -41.96 8.91
C THR A 382 4.19 -40.89 7.90
N ILE A 383 3.71 -39.76 8.40
CA ILE A 383 3.26 -38.65 7.54
C ILE A 383 4.43 -38.00 6.78
N GLN A 384 5.60 -37.91 7.44
CA GLN A 384 6.80 -37.42 6.78
C GLN A 384 7.21 -38.32 5.62
N ALA A 385 7.17 -39.61 5.76
CA ALA A 385 7.48 -40.56 4.70
C ALA A 385 6.53 -40.40 3.50
N ILE A 386 5.23 -40.21 3.75
CA ILE A 386 4.24 -39.93 2.70
C ILE A 386 4.58 -38.60 2.00
N GLY A 387 4.97 -37.58 2.75
CA GLY A 387 5.38 -36.27 2.21
C GLY A 387 6.65 -36.36 1.35
N ASP A 388 7.62 -37.14 1.77
CA ASP A 388 8.88 -37.37 1.03
C ASP A 388 8.59 -38.13 -0.28
N GLU A 389 7.68 -39.09 -0.28
CA GLU A 389 7.30 -39.85 -1.48
C GLU A 389 6.48 -39.01 -2.47
N THR A 390 5.56 -38.20 -1.98
CA THR A 390 4.63 -37.44 -2.83
C THR A 390 5.20 -36.09 -3.27
N GLY A 391 6.13 -35.50 -2.52
CA GLY A 391 6.73 -34.19 -2.79
C GLY A 391 5.78 -33.02 -2.69
N ARG A 392 4.60 -33.18 -2.07
CA ARG A 392 3.55 -32.15 -1.99
C ARG A 392 3.02 -31.97 -0.57
N GLU A 393 2.17 -30.97 -0.39
CA GLU A 393 1.36 -30.80 0.83
C GLU A 393 0.43 -31.99 1.03
N ILE A 394 0.32 -32.45 2.29
CA ILE A 394 -0.56 -33.53 2.70
C ILE A 394 -1.80 -32.88 3.33
N THR A 395 -2.96 -33.17 2.79
CA THR A 395 -4.22 -32.63 3.26
C THR A 395 -4.64 -33.19 4.60
N SER A 396 -5.50 -32.47 5.33
CA SER A 396 -6.07 -32.94 6.60
C SER A 396 -6.78 -34.29 6.46
N SER A 397 -7.51 -34.51 5.35
CA SER A 397 -8.17 -35.78 5.06
C SER A 397 -7.19 -36.93 4.84
N GLU A 398 -6.08 -36.69 4.14
CA GLU A 398 -5.03 -37.72 3.94
C GLU A 398 -4.32 -38.06 5.27
N ILE A 399 -4.11 -37.06 6.13
CA ILE A 399 -3.58 -37.29 7.49
C ILE A 399 -4.56 -38.16 8.28
N TRP A 400 -5.83 -37.87 8.21
CA TRP A 400 -6.86 -38.66 8.88
C TRP A 400 -6.95 -40.08 8.37
N GLU A 401 -6.94 -40.30 7.06
CA GLU A 401 -6.92 -41.62 6.45
C GLU A 401 -5.71 -42.44 6.89
N ALA A 402 -4.53 -41.82 6.86
CA ALA A 402 -3.30 -42.46 7.36
C ALA A 402 -3.37 -42.75 8.85
N PHE A 403 -3.97 -41.87 9.66
CA PHE A 403 -4.19 -42.08 11.07
C PHE A 403 -5.12 -43.27 11.34
N CYS A 404 -6.25 -43.32 10.65
CA CYS A 404 -7.19 -44.43 10.76
C CYS A 404 -6.61 -45.79 10.28
N ALA A 405 -5.67 -45.74 9.35
CA ALA A 405 -4.95 -46.95 8.92
C ALA A 405 -3.91 -47.41 9.95
N ALA A 406 -3.19 -46.46 10.58
CA ALA A 406 -2.18 -46.75 11.60
C ALA A 406 -2.79 -47.18 12.96
N TYR A 407 -3.96 -46.63 13.30
CA TYR A 407 -4.65 -46.82 14.58
C TYR A 407 -6.12 -47.20 14.40
N PRO A 408 -6.44 -48.42 13.90
CA PRO A 408 -7.82 -48.84 13.61
C PRO A 408 -8.76 -48.78 14.81
N GLU A 409 -8.20 -48.95 16.01
CA GLU A 409 -8.95 -48.89 17.28
C GLU A 409 -9.56 -47.52 17.58
N CYS A 410 -8.97 -46.43 17.08
CA CYS A 410 -9.43 -45.07 17.31
C CYS A 410 -10.58 -44.61 16.40
N ARG A 411 -10.95 -45.41 15.38
CA ARG A 411 -12.06 -45.11 14.46
C ARG A 411 -13.42 -44.97 15.15
N GLY A 412 -13.62 -45.63 16.28
CA GLY A 412 -14.92 -45.70 17.00
C GLY A 412 -15.16 -44.58 18.01
N GLU A 413 -14.15 -43.81 18.39
CA GLU A 413 -14.27 -42.80 19.46
C GLU A 413 -14.69 -41.43 18.92
N VAL A 414 -14.38 -41.09 17.67
CA VAL A 414 -14.68 -39.79 17.04
C VAL A 414 -16.13 -39.71 16.55
N SER A 415 -16.77 -40.85 16.23
CA SER A 415 -18.18 -40.87 15.78
C SER A 415 -19.22 -40.55 16.87
N ARG A 416 -18.80 -40.33 18.12
CA ARG A 416 -19.71 -40.02 19.23
C ARG A 416 -19.79 -38.56 19.64
N ASN A 417 -18.98 -37.69 19.03
CA ASN A 417 -18.90 -36.26 19.35
C ASN A 417 -19.23 -35.31 18.17
N GLN A 418 -19.88 -35.83 17.11
CA GLN A 418 -20.53 -35.00 16.07
C GLN A 418 -22.02 -34.85 16.29
#